data_5bb417546f3a33be194ff903fada3e50
#
_entry.id   5bb417546f3a33be194ff903fada3e50
#
_cell.length_a   1.000
_cell.length_b   1.000
_cell.length_c   1.000
_cell.angle_alpha   90.00
_cell.angle_beta   90.00
_cell.angle_gamma   90.00
#
_symmetry.space_group_name_H-M   'P 1'
#
loop_
_entity.id
_entity.type
_entity.pdbx_description
1 polymer ?
#
loop_
_entity_poly.entity_id
_entity_poly.type
_entity_poly.pdbx_seq_one_letter_code
_entity_poly.pdbx_strand_id
1 'polypeptide(L)'
;MHEADVADWLSSCTVRDARALLEGAERSYRHPYGFIVHRSALLELAPWNLRVHVWPSPLDCYEMLRRNGTEPQLIHAHGWDLLSVVMDGELEERAYELRIDHDGDYVRYSTSAKPGQKSQPAASLG
;
A
#
# COMPACT_ATOMS: atom_id res chain seq x y z
N MET A 1 -13.19 -8.05 -14.04
CA MET A 1 -11.97 -8.29 -14.83
C MET A 1 -11.11 -9.33 -14.12
N HIS A 2 -10.59 -10.30 -14.83
CA HIS A 2 -9.72 -11.34 -14.28
C HIS A 2 -8.32 -10.80 -13.99
N GLU A 3 -7.60 -11.45 -13.07
CA GLU A 3 -6.25 -11.05 -12.67
C GLU A 3 -5.28 -10.93 -13.85
N ALA A 4 -5.30 -11.88 -14.79
CA ALA A 4 -4.45 -11.83 -15.97
C ALA A 4 -4.72 -10.59 -16.85
N ASP A 5 -5.98 -10.20 -16.97
CA ASP A 5 -6.38 -9.01 -17.75
C ASP A 5 -5.94 -7.73 -17.04
N VAL A 6 -6.00 -7.70 -15.72
CA VAL A 6 -5.50 -6.58 -14.92
C VAL A 6 -3.99 -6.45 -15.04
N ALA A 7 -3.28 -7.57 -14.99
CA ALA A 7 -1.83 -7.59 -15.17
C ALA A 7 -1.42 -7.07 -16.56
N ASP A 8 -2.12 -7.48 -17.60
CA ASP A 8 -1.90 -7.00 -18.96
C ASP A 8 -2.20 -5.50 -19.08
N TRP A 9 -3.29 -5.05 -18.47
CA TRP A 9 -3.64 -3.63 -18.44
C TRP A 9 -2.57 -2.80 -17.75
N LEU A 10 -2.08 -3.22 -16.58
CA LEU A 10 -1.01 -2.55 -15.85
C LEU A 10 0.28 -2.49 -16.67
N SER A 11 0.65 -3.60 -17.31
CA SER A 11 1.85 -3.68 -18.13
C SER A 11 1.81 -2.77 -19.36
N SER A 12 0.62 -2.41 -19.82
CA SER A 12 0.43 -1.49 -20.95
C SER A 12 0.42 -0.02 -20.55
N CYS A 13 0.31 0.29 -19.25
CA CYS A 13 0.29 1.67 -18.78
C CYS A 13 1.63 2.37 -18.99
N THR A 14 1.55 3.61 -19.44
CA THR A 14 2.71 4.49 -19.59
C THR A 14 2.77 5.50 -18.43
N VAL A 15 3.90 6.19 -18.28
CA VAL A 15 4.02 7.31 -17.33
C VAL A 15 2.97 8.39 -17.60
N ARG A 16 2.67 8.62 -18.88
CA ARG A 16 1.62 9.57 -19.28
C ARG A 16 0.24 9.14 -18.78
N ASP A 17 -0.08 7.85 -18.89
CA ASP A 17 -1.33 7.29 -18.36
C ASP A 17 -1.39 7.46 -16.84
N ALA A 18 -0.30 7.18 -16.14
CA ALA A 18 -0.21 7.36 -14.69
C ALA A 18 -0.45 8.82 -14.28
N ARG A 19 0.12 9.78 -14.99
CA ARG A 19 -0.12 11.21 -14.75
C ARG A 19 -1.58 11.60 -14.96
N ALA A 20 -2.21 11.10 -16.01
CA ALA A 20 -3.62 11.34 -16.26
C ALA A 20 -4.49 10.79 -15.13
N LEU A 21 -4.15 9.62 -14.59
CA LEU A 21 -4.82 9.03 -13.44
C LEU A 21 -4.65 9.86 -12.16
N LEU A 22 -3.48 10.46 -11.97
CA LEU A 22 -3.24 11.39 -10.85
C LEU A 22 -4.14 12.62 -10.94
N GLU A 23 -4.22 13.22 -12.12
CA GLU A 23 -5.04 14.42 -12.36
C GLU A 23 -6.53 14.14 -12.20
N GLY A 24 -6.98 12.96 -12.59
CA GLY A 24 -8.38 12.52 -12.51
C GLY A 24 -8.74 11.75 -11.25
N ALA A 25 -7.88 11.71 -10.24
CA ALA A 25 -8.13 10.94 -9.04
C ALA A 25 -9.36 11.45 -8.27
N GLU A 26 -10.23 10.52 -7.87
CA GLU A 26 -11.41 10.85 -7.08
C GLU A 26 -11.07 11.21 -5.64
N ARG A 27 -10.00 10.62 -5.13
CA ARG A 27 -9.55 10.81 -3.76
C ARG A 27 -8.03 10.72 -3.68
N SER A 28 -7.44 11.67 -2.95
CA SER A 28 -6.01 11.69 -2.67
C SER A 28 -5.78 11.91 -1.18
N TYR A 29 -4.83 11.19 -0.63
CA TYR A 29 -4.48 11.32 0.78
C TYR A 29 -3.02 10.92 1.00
N ARG A 30 -2.45 11.40 2.11
CA ARG A 30 -1.12 10.98 2.55
C ARG A 30 -1.23 9.73 3.42
N HIS A 31 -0.52 8.70 3.00
CA HIS A 31 -0.41 7.49 3.81
C HIS A 31 0.45 7.77 5.07
N PRO A 32 0.17 7.11 6.21
CA PRO A 32 0.99 7.25 7.41
C PRO A 32 2.49 7.01 7.21
N TYR A 33 2.88 6.24 6.20
CA TYR A 33 4.29 6.01 5.84
C TYR A 33 4.90 7.12 4.98
N GLY A 34 4.15 8.19 4.71
CA GLY A 34 4.66 9.40 4.08
C GLY A 34 4.46 9.50 2.58
N PHE A 35 4.06 8.44 1.89
CA PHE A 35 3.72 8.51 0.47
C PHE A 35 2.29 8.99 0.24
N ILE A 36 2.03 9.49 -0.96
CA ILE A 36 0.71 9.98 -1.34
C ILE A 36 0.00 8.90 -2.16
N VAL A 37 -1.24 8.63 -1.81
CA VAL A 37 -2.11 7.69 -2.52
C VAL A 37 -3.16 8.46 -3.29
N HIS A 38 -3.25 8.20 -4.58
CA HIS A 38 -4.31 8.70 -5.45
C HIS A 38 -5.20 7.52 -5.85
N ARG A 39 -6.46 7.58 -5.50
CA ARG A 39 -7.43 6.50 -5.78
C ARG A 39 -8.34 6.89 -6.93
N SER A 40 -8.54 5.94 -7.81
CA SER A 40 -9.47 6.05 -8.92
C SER A 40 -10.30 4.79 -9.04
N ALA A 41 -11.58 4.95 -9.35
CA ALA A 41 -12.46 3.84 -9.67
C ALA A 41 -12.68 3.82 -11.18
N LEU A 42 -12.12 2.81 -11.83
CA LEU A 42 -12.34 2.56 -13.25
C LEU A 42 -13.30 1.37 -13.41
N LEU A 43 -14.43 1.59 -14.05
CA LEU A 43 -15.42 0.55 -14.27
C LEU A 43 -14.85 -0.65 -15.01
N GLU A 44 -13.95 -0.42 -15.95
CA GLU A 44 -13.28 -1.47 -16.72
C GLU A 44 -12.40 -2.39 -15.87
N LEU A 45 -11.94 -1.93 -14.71
CA LEU A 45 -11.12 -2.70 -13.78
C LEU A 45 -11.93 -3.37 -12.66
N ALA A 46 -13.23 -3.07 -12.55
CA ALA A 46 -14.04 -3.62 -11.47
C ALA A 46 -13.97 -5.17 -11.42
N PRO A 47 -13.88 -5.80 -10.25
CA PRO A 47 -13.96 -5.21 -8.90
C PRO A 47 -12.63 -4.68 -8.33
N TRP A 48 -11.58 -4.60 -9.13
CA TRP A 48 -10.28 -4.10 -8.70
C TRP A 48 -10.31 -2.59 -8.45
N ASN A 49 -9.63 -2.16 -7.41
CA ASN A 49 -9.40 -0.75 -7.11
C ASN A 49 -8.04 -0.33 -7.63
N LEU A 50 -7.99 0.82 -8.29
CA LEU A 50 -6.75 1.38 -8.80
C LEU A 50 -6.19 2.41 -7.83
N ARG A 51 -4.89 2.34 -7.59
CA ARG A 51 -4.16 3.32 -6.79
C ARG A 51 -2.88 3.71 -7.51
N VAL A 52 -2.56 4.98 -7.48
CA VAL A 52 -1.25 5.48 -7.87
C VAL A 52 -0.56 5.99 -6.61
N HIS A 53 0.60 5.45 -6.31
CA HIS A 53 1.41 5.86 -5.18
C HIS A 53 2.53 6.79 -5.65
N VAL A 54 2.63 7.94 -5.03
CA VAL A 54 3.72 8.89 -5.27
C VAL A 54 4.58 8.95 -4.01
N TRP A 55 5.82 8.52 -4.14
CA TRP A 55 6.77 8.52 -3.05
C TRP A 55 7.56 9.81 -3.08
N PRO A 56 7.44 10.68 -2.06
CA PRO A 56 8.32 11.82 -1.92
C PRO A 56 9.74 11.36 -1.58
N SER A 57 10.65 12.30 -1.39
CA SER A 57 12.01 11.95 -1.04
C SER A 57 12.05 11.03 0.20
N PRO A 58 13.02 10.11 0.31
CA PRO A 58 13.17 9.24 1.48
C PRO A 58 13.23 10.01 2.80
N LEU A 59 13.81 11.21 2.78
CA LEU A 59 13.89 12.08 3.95
C LEU A 59 12.50 12.52 4.42
N ASP A 60 11.62 12.92 3.50
CA ASP A 60 10.26 13.35 3.84
C ASP A 60 9.43 12.18 4.39
N CYS A 61 9.57 10.99 3.83
CA CYS A 61 8.93 9.79 4.34
C CYS A 61 9.40 9.49 5.77
N TYR A 62 10.70 9.56 6.01
CA TYR A 62 11.30 9.33 7.33
C TYR A 62 10.79 10.33 8.37
N GLU A 63 10.73 11.61 8.02
CA GLU A 63 10.21 12.68 8.89
C GLU A 63 8.74 12.43 9.26
N MET A 64 7.93 12.00 8.32
CA MET A 64 6.53 11.66 8.58
C MET A 64 6.38 10.49 9.56
N LEU A 65 7.16 9.45 9.38
CA LEU A 65 7.16 8.29 10.28
C LEU A 65 7.54 8.72 11.71
N ARG A 66 8.54 9.57 11.84
CA ARG A 66 9.01 10.06 13.12
C ARG A 66 7.97 10.96 13.81
N ARG A 67 7.29 11.83 13.06
CA ARG A 67 6.23 12.71 13.59
C ARG A 67 5.01 11.95 14.08
N ASN A 68 4.65 10.88 13.41
CA ASN A 68 3.47 10.07 13.76
C ASN A 68 3.73 9.19 14.99
N GLY A 69 4.94 9.17 15.53
CA GLY A 69 5.31 8.31 16.66
C GLY A 69 5.16 6.83 16.36
N THR A 70 4.92 6.50 15.10
CA THR A 70 4.94 5.13 14.64
C THR A 70 6.38 4.71 14.44
N GLU A 71 6.91 3.99 15.39
CA GLU A 71 7.98 3.06 15.06
C GLU A 71 7.50 2.29 13.84
N PRO A 72 8.23 2.31 12.72
CA PRO A 72 7.70 1.79 11.49
C PRO A 72 7.44 0.30 11.60
N GLN A 73 6.18 -0.06 11.73
CA GLN A 73 5.76 -1.42 11.45
C GLN A 73 5.82 -1.61 9.93
N LEU A 74 7.03 -1.50 9.40
CA LEU A 74 7.29 -1.62 7.98
C LEU A 74 7.06 -3.03 7.47
N ILE A 75 7.12 -4.02 8.37
CA ILE A 75 6.83 -5.41 8.07
C ILE A 75 5.34 -5.64 8.31
N HIS A 76 4.60 -5.80 7.23
CA HIS A 76 3.15 -6.01 7.29
C HIS A 76 2.67 -6.91 6.16
N ALA A 77 1.46 -7.42 6.30
CA ALA A 77 0.78 -8.19 5.25
C ALA A 77 -0.58 -7.57 4.93
N HIS A 78 -1.04 -7.76 3.72
CA HIS A 78 -2.37 -7.35 3.27
C HIS A 78 -3.32 -8.55 3.24
N GLY A 79 -4.58 -8.30 3.54
CA GLY A 79 -5.64 -9.30 3.43
C GLY A 79 -6.27 -9.39 2.03
N TRP A 80 -5.63 -8.79 1.02
CA TRP A 80 -6.10 -8.77 -0.37
C TRP A 80 -4.95 -8.98 -1.34
N ASP A 81 -5.30 -9.37 -2.55
CA ASP A 81 -4.34 -9.51 -3.63
C ASP A 81 -3.90 -8.14 -4.14
N LEU A 82 -2.64 -8.01 -4.48
CA LEU A 82 -2.02 -6.78 -4.96
C LEU A 82 -1.22 -7.06 -6.21
N LEU A 83 -1.49 -6.27 -7.25
CA LEU A 83 -0.66 -6.20 -8.45
C LEU A 83 -0.12 -4.79 -8.56
N SER A 84 1.16 -4.65 -8.81
CA SER A 84 1.79 -3.33 -8.93
C SER A 84 2.86 -3.29 -10.01
N VAL A 85 3.07 -2.10 -10.54
CA VAL A 85 4.14 -1.80 -11.49
C VAL A 85 4.79 -0.48 -11.08
N VAL A 86 6.10 -0.42 -11.13
CA VAL A 86 6.84 0.82 -10.89
C VAL A 86 6.91 1.58 -12.21
N MET A 87 6.29 2.76 -12.25
CA MET A 87 6.19 3.59 -13.45
C MET A 87 7.39 4.50 -13.63
N ASP A 88 7.95 5.00 -12.55
CA ASP A 88 9.09 5.92 -12.56
C ASP A 88 9.86 5.75 -11.26
N GLY A 89 11.19 5.73 -11.36
CA GLY A 89 12.06 5.56 -10.21
C GLY A 89 12.31 4.09 -9.86
N GLU A 90 12.65 3.86 -8.62
CA GLU A 90 13.03 2.56 -8.09
C GLU A 90 12.39 2.32 -6.73
N LEU A 91 11.84 1.14 -6.54
CA LEU A 91 11.24 0.70 -5.28
C LEU A 91 11.89 -0.62 -4.85
N GLU A 92 12.43 -0.65 -3.64
CA GLU A 92 12.94 -1.87 -3.02
C GLU A 92 11.88 -2.46 -2.10
N GLU A 93 11.54 -3.72 -2.32
CA GLU A 93 10.68 -4.49 -1.45
C GLU A 93 11.45 -5.67 -0.86
N ARG A 94 11.16 -5.98 0.39
CA ARG A 94 11.69 -7.16 1.06
C ARG A 94 10.54 -8.05 1.50
N ALA A 95 10.53 -9.27 1.01
CA ALA A 95 9.58 -10.28 1.43
C ALA A 95 10.16 -11.08 2.60
N TYR A 96 9.33 -11.29 3.61
CA TYR A 96 9.71 -12.02 4.81
C TYR A 96 8.81 -13.24 4.98
N GLU A 97 9.39 -14.34 5.38
CA GLU A 97 8.67 -15.50 5.87
C GLU A 97 8.50 -15.39 7.38
N LEU A 98 7.27 -15.55 7.85
CA LEU A 98 6.97 -15.49 9.27
C LEU A 98 6.91 -16.90 9.85
N ARG A 99 7.56 -17.08 11.00
CA ARG A 99 7.47 -18.30 11.81
C ARG A 99 6.95 -17.96 13.19
N ILE A 100 6.16 -18.83 13.75
CA ILE A 100 5.77 -18.72 15.15
C ILE A 100 6.92 -19.25 15.99
N ASP A 101 7.47 -18.37 16.85
CA ASP A 101 8.56 -18.67 17.73
C ASP A 101 8.34 -17.96 19.07
N HIS A 102 8.32 -18.72 20.16
CA HIS A 102 8.12 -18.17 21.50
C HIS A 102 9.26 -17.28 21.98
N ASP A 103 10.46 -17.48 21.43
CA ASP A 103 11.65 -16.69 21.74
C ASP A 103 11.95 -15.65 20.63
N GLY A 104 11.00 -15.41 19.75
CA GLY A 104 11.13 -14.46 18.65
C GLY A 104 11.24 -13.00 19.10
N ASP A 105 11.94 -12.19 18.32
CA ASP A 105 12.18 -10.77 18.60
C ASP A 105 10.98 -9.88 18.25
N TYR A 106 9.96 -10.42 17.58
CA TYR A 106 8.80 -9.67 17.09
C TYR A 106 7.48 -10.21 17.63
N VAL A 107 6.55 -9.31 17.80
CA VAL A 107 5.18 -9.65 18.16
C VAL A 107 4.28 -9.35 16.98
N ARG A 108 3.44 -10.33 16.61
CA ARG A 108 2.45 -10.16 15.55
C ARG A 108 1.16 -9.59 16.12
N TYR A 109 0.67 -8.54 15.47
CA TYR A 109 -0.65 -7.97 15.73
C TYR A 109 -1.51 -8.14 14.49
N SER A 110 -2.79 -8.45 14.71
CA SER A 110 -3.80 -8.36 13.67
C SER A 110 -4.68 -7.15 13.96
N THR A 111 -5.01 -6.42 12.91
CA THR A 111 -5.93 -5.30 12.99
C THR A 111 -7.07 -5.52 12.02
N SER A 112 -8.27 -5.13 12.41
CA SER A 112 -9.42 -5.09 11.51
C SER A 112 -10.13 -3.76 11.69
N ALA A 113 -10.58 -3.19 10.58
CA ALA A 113 -11.43 -2.01 10.59
C ALA A 113 -12.52 -2.16 9.54
N LYS A 114 -13.74 -1.85 9.94
CA LYS A 114 -14.84 -1.65 8.99
C LYS A 114 -14.84 -0.18 8.56
N PRO A 115 -15.42 0.16 7.39
CA PRO A 115 -15.57 1.55 7.00
C PRO A 115 -16.17 2.41 8.13
N GLY A 116 -15.50 3.51 8.48
CA GLY A 116 -15.92 4.41 9.54
C GLY A 116 -15.56 3.98 10.96
N GLN A 117 -14.93 2.84 11.16
CA GLN A 117 -14.44 2.37 12.47
C GLN A 117 -12.93 2.51 12.58
N LYS A 118 -12.45 2.81 13.79
CA LYS A 118 -11.01 2.76 14.08
C LYS A 118 -10.53 1.31 14.10
N SER A 119 -9.36 1.07 13.54
CA SER A 119 -8.69 -0.22 13.67
C SER A 119 -8.39 -0.51 15.13
N GLN A 120 -8.72 -1.71 15.57
CA GLN A 120 -8.35 -2.20 16.90
C GLN A 120 -7.36 -3.34 16.76
N PRO A 121 -6.26 -3.36 17.53
CA PRO A 121 -5.35 -4.48 17.52
C PRO A 121 -6.07 -5.73 18.05
N ALA A 122 -5.97 -6.83 17.30
CA ALA A 122 -6.37 -8.14 17.80
C ALA A 122 -5.35 -8.64 18.85
N ALA A 123 -5.70 -9.70 19.57
CA ALA A 123 -4.79 -10.29 20.54
C ALA A 123 -3.43 -10.62 19.90
N SER A 124 -2.35 -10.30 20.62
CA SER A 124 -1.00 -10.60 20.19
C SER A 124 -0.82 -12.12 20.02
N LEU A 125 -0.32 -12.52 18.86
CA LEU A 125 0.14 -13.87 18.59
C LEU A 125 1.66 -13.88 18.74
N GLY A 126 2.10 -13.88 19.98
CA GLY A 126 3.52 -13.91 20.30
C GLY A 126 4.22 -15.20 19.90
#